data_13ea0a28974a7eb970b835dd2cb3143c
#
_entry.id   13ea0a28974a7eb970b835dd2cb3143c
#
_cell.length_a   1.000
_cell.length_b   1.000
_cell.length_c   1.000
_cell.angle_alpha   90.00
_cell.angle_beta   90.00
_cell.angle_gamma   90.00
#
_symmetry.space_group_name_H-M   'P 1'
#
loop_
_entity.id
_entity.type
_entity.pdbx_description
1 polymer ?
#
loop_
_entity_poly.entity_id
_entity_poly.type
_entity_poly.pdbx_seq_one_letter_code
_entity_poly.pdbx_strand_id
1 'polypeptide(L)'
;MLHTQPPDGTESGTWNSDAKDLPETQLLLNSLFQDHAVFQKGASIPVWGKAAPNRRICCSLGGVSSVAVSNAEGRFFLRLPPLEAGGPFELKIRQLPDGPERILHDVWIGEVYLASGQSNMELPLNALREYVEMCASGELDRASVHYFKVPKTAYPVQAEDAHGVWQVASAESAGGFSGMAFLFARGLAERTGCKVGIIEASLGGTGAECWISREGLMKNSVWSRRVEAFDCKKYDPAMYEHLPAGKLMPAPDEQIMQGIRTLFPAPLPNEGVKAGFAEPDYDDADWESMELPDSWTLAGYRHAGVFWFRRGVELPQECRGRELTLSLGAVDKGDITYFNGIEIGRTGDGIDLAPTFQPRVYRIPGELVRAGRNVIAVRAASQVSIVMDGGLIGPAEQMFLKTPEKQIPLTGSWKLRQEHDCGNAGSDFIPQCGPGEPHTMHTLFDNMIHPLIPYALRGVLWYQGECNAISGAEGYQELLENLIDDWRGHWGQRRLDFLIIQLPGYQRRRTVSIHSQWALLREAQYLAGCSRDAEVIVSYDTGDENDLHPRDKHPVALRAAERAAALISGREVPRSPVFSLVTFSGNVLRIRFETWGGRLVFQDRKSVV
;
A
#
# COMPACT_ATOMS: atom_id res chain seq x y z
N MET A 1 14.36 17.67 -15.29
CA MET A 1 14.14 17.39 -16.71
C MET A 1 15.40 16.77 -17.28
N LEU A 2 15.41 15.49 -17.45
CA LEU A 2 16.30 14.76 -18.36
C LEU A 2 15.59 13.45 -18.65
N HIS A 3 14.90 13.41 -19.79
CA HIS A 3 14.37 12.19 -20.37
C HIS A 3 15.53 11.37 -20.90
N THR A 4 15.83 10.23 -20.28
CA THR A 4 16.59 9.18 -20.94
C THR A 4 15.58 8.12 -21.37
N GLN A 5 15.39 7.99 -22.67
CA GLN A 5 14.71 6.86 -23.30
C GLN A 5 15.48 5.56 -22.99
N PRO A 6 14.80 4.44 -22.75
CA PRO A 6 15.46 3.14 -22.69
C PRO A 6 15.96 2.75 -24.08
N PRO A 7 17.03 1.93 -24.17
CA PRO A 7 17.58 1.49 -25.44
C PRO A 7 16.58 0.62 -26.20
N ASP A 8 16.33 0.98 -27.45
CA ASP A 8 15.61 0.17 -28.42
C ASP A 8 16.32 -1.18 -28.62
N GLY A 9 15.58 -2.25 -28.49
CA GLY A 9 15.99 -3.56 -28.98
C GLY A 9 15.68 -4.76 -28.10
N THR A 10 14.40 -4.95 -27.73
CA THR A 10 13.88 -6.30 -27.49
C THR A 10 12.53 -6.40 -28.18
N GLU A 11 12.46 -7.20 -29.22
CA GLU A 11 11.20 -7.64 -29.81
C GLU A 11 10.37 -8.29 -28.70
N SER A 12 9.37 -7.59 -28.20
CA SER A 12 8.33 -8.11 -27.31
C SER A 12 7.42 -9.02 -28.16
N GLY A 13 7.81 -10.29 -28.26
CA GLY A 13 6.88 -11.31 -28.76
C GLY A 13 5.65 -11.30 -27.85
N THR A 14 4.52 -10.94 -28.41
CA THR A 14 3.23 -10.85 -27.69
C THR A 14 2.83 -12.23 -27.17
N TRP A 15 2.80 -12.39 -25.83
CA TRP A 15 2.35 -13.59 -25.15
C TRP A 15 0.88 -13.98 -25.48
N ASN A 16 0.09 -13.03 -25.99
CA ASN A 16 -1.32 -13.21 -26.38
C ASN A 16 -1.54 -13.87 -27.75
N SER A 17 -0.49 -14.19 -28.52
CA SER A 17 -0.67 -14.99 -29.72
C SER A 17 -0.99 -16.44 -29.33
N ASP A 18 -2.08 -16.98 -29.87
CA ASP A 18 -2.38 -18.41 -29.76
C ASP A 18 -1.12 -19.19 -30.18
N ALA A 19 -0.64 -20.10 -29.32
CA ALA A 19 0.59 -20.86 -29.57
C ALA A 19 0.48 -21.76 -30.83
N LYS A 20 -0.70 -21.90 -31.40
CA LYS A 20 -0.95 -22.58 -32.69
C LYS A 20 -0.26 -21.90 -33.87
N ASP A 21 0.03 -20.60 -33.77
CA ASP A 21 0.66 -19.81 -34.82
C ASP A 21 2.15 -19.51 -34.54
N LEU A 22 2.73 -20.09 -33.47
CA LEU A 22 4.15 -19.94 -33.20
C LEU A 22 4.97 -20.68 -34.26
N PRO A 23 5.88 -19.98 -34.96
CA PRO A 23 6.79 -20.64 -35.89
C PRO A 23 7.61 -21.71 -35.17
N GLU A 24 7.97 -22.80 -35.85
CA GLU A 24 8.81 -23.87 -35.29
C GLU A 24 10.18 -23.38 -34.78
N THR A 25 10.53 -22.15 -35.10
CA THR A 25 11.77 -21.47 -34.74
C THR A 25 11.65 -20.64 -33.44
N GLN A 26 10.50 -20.62 -32.78
CA GLN A 26 10.32 -19.81 -31.57
C GLN A 26 10.25 -20.67 -30.30
N LEU A 27 10.98 -20.23 -29.26
CA LEU A 27 10.94 -20.73 -27.89
C LEU A 27 10.73 -19.53 -26.97
N LEU A 28 9.54 -19.38 -26.40
CA LEU A 28 9.19 -18.28 -25.50
C LEU A 28 9.18 -18.76 -24.05
N LEU A 29 9.78 -17.98 -23.19
CA LEU A 29 9.80 -18.22 -21.74
C LEU A 29 9.01 -17.13 -21.04
N ASN A 30 8.40 -17.48 -19.90
CA ASN A 30 7.85 -16.44 -19.01
C ASN A 30 8.97 -15.46 -18.63
N SER A 31 8.63 -14.19 -18.44
CA SER A 31 9.60 -13.13 -18.13
C SER A 31 10.39 -13.34 -16.83
N LEU A 32 9.97 -14.24 -15.96
CA LEU A 32 10.75 -14.68 -14.80
C LEU A 32 12.04 -15.42 -15.18
N PHE A 33 12.12 -15.97 -16.40
CA PHE A 33 13.28 -16.70 -16.92
C PHE A 33 14.14 -15.78 -17.81
N GLN A 34 15.02 -15.04 -17.17
CA GLN A 34 15.93 -14.08 -17.80
C GLN A 34 17.33 -14.19 -17.17
N ASP A 35 18.29 -13.49 -17.73
CA ASP A 35 19.57 -13.26 -17.08
C ASP A 35 19.37 -12.65 -15.70
N HIS A 36 20.28 -12.95 -14.78
CA HIS A 36 20.25 -12.51 -13.39
C HIS A 36 19.14 -13.12 -12.51
N ALA A 37 18.37 -14.09 -13.02
CA ALA A 37 17.32 -14.76 -12.24
C ALA A 37 17.88 -15.49 -11.01
N VAL A 38 17.12 -15.48 -9.91
CA VAL A 38 17.43 -16.28 -8.72
C VAL A 38 16.34 -17.32 -8.52
N PHE A 39 16.72 -18.62 -8.46
CA PHE A 39 15.80 -19.71 -8.15
C PHE A 39 15.93 -20.15 -6.70
N GLN A 40 14.80 -20.57 -6.12
CA GLN A 40 14.76 -20.99 -4.73
C GLN A 40 15.59 -22.25 -4.48
N LYS A 41 16.56 -22.15 -3.55
CA LYS A 41 17.38 -23.29 -3.12
C LYS A 41 16.56 -24.36 -2.41
N GLY A 42 16.97 -25.62 -2.58
CA GLY A 42 16.33 -26.75 -1.89
C GLY A 42 14.91 -27.06 -2.35
N ALA A 43 14.39 -26.33 -3.33
CA ALA A 43 13.09 -26.58 -3.94
C ALA A 43 13.24 -27.05 -5.39
N SER A 44 12.27 -27.84 -5.89
CA SER A 44 12.23 -28.13 -7.32
C SER A 44 11.99 -26.84 -8.11
N ILE A 45 12.70 -26.67 -9.23
CA ILE A 45 12.67 -25.45 -10.03
C ILE A 45 11.69 -25.65 -11.19
N PRO A 46 10.50 -25.05 -11.14
CA PRO A 46 9.57 -25.08 -12.26
C PRO A 46 10.06 -24.17 -13.38
N VAL A 47 9.98 -24.65 -14.63
CA VAL A 47 10.28 -23.88 -15.84
C VAL A 47 9.17 -24.09 -16.85
N TRP A 48 8.61 -23.01 -17.37
CA TRP A 48 7.49 -23.06 -18.30
C TRP A 48 7.59 -22.00 -19.40
N GLY A 49 6.83 -22.25 -20.46
CA GLY A 49 6.83 -21.37 -21.61
C GLY A 49 6.02 -21.92 -22.77
N LYS A 50 6.25 -21.37 -23.94
CA LYS A 50 5.62 -21.79 -25.21
C LYS A 50 6.70 -22.18 -26.22
N ALA A 51 6.42 -23.25 -26.97
CA ALA A 51 7.25 -23.78 -28.05
C ALA A 51 6.33 -24.34 -29.13
N ALA A 52 6.89 -24.85 -30.24
CA ALA A 52 6.09 -25.56 -31.22
C ALA A 52 5.34 -26.73 -30.58
N PRO A 53 4.11 -27.05 -31.00
CA PRO A 53 3.32 -28.14 -30.43
C PRO A 53 4.00 -29.51 -30.55
N ASN A 54 3.82 -30.36 -29.54
CA ASN A 54 4.29 -31.73 -29.48
C ASN A 54 5.83 -31.89 -29.64
N ARG A 55 6.61 -30.87 -29.23
CA ARG A 55 8.08 -30.88 -29.25
C ARG A 55 8.65 -31.21 -27.88
N ARG A 56 9.77 -31.90 -27.86
CA ARG A 56 10.52 -32.17 -26.63
C ARG A 56 11.35 -30.93 -26.26
N ILE A 57 11.19 -30.48 -25.03
CA ILE A 57 11.93 -29.36 -24.47
C ILE A 57 12.85 -29.89 -23.38
N CYS A 58 14.13 -29.69 -23.54
CA CYS A 58 15.15 -30.03 -22.55
C CYS A 58 15.61 -28.75 -21.83
N CYS A 59 15.69 -28.83 -20.51
CA CYS A 59 16.22 -27.76 -19.68
C CYS A 59 17.34 -28.30 -18.80
N SER A 60 18.43 -27.53 -18.63
CA SER A 60 19.56 -27.89 -17.77
C SER A 60 20.10 -26.70 -17.01
N LEU A 61 20.50 -26.92 -15.75
CA LEU A 61 21.04 -25.91 -14.83
C LEU A 61 21.91 -26.59 -13.78
N GLY A 62 23.12 -26.11 -13.54
CA GLY A 62 23.95 -26.56 -12.42
C GLY A 62 24.24 -28.09 -12.41
N GLY A 63 24.31 -28.73 -13.58
CA GLY A 63 24.56 -30.17 -13.70
C GLY A 63 23.32 -31.06 -13.64
N VAL A 64 22.13 -30.52 -13.37
CA VAL A 64 20.84 -31.26 -13.44
C VAL A 64 20.09 -30.93 -14.71
N SER A 65 19.23 -31.82 -15.18
CA SER A 65 18.41 -31.61 -16.37
C SER A 65 17.05 -32.28 -16.25
N SER A 66 16.10 -31.77 -17.03
CA SER A 66 14.75 -32.31 -17.16
C SER A 66 14.24 -32.15 -18.59
N VAL A 67 13.28 -32.99 -18.97
CA VAL A 67 12.66 -32.96 -20.30
C VAL A 67 11.14 -32.98 -20.15
N ALA A 68 10.45 -32.16 -20.93
CA ALA A 68 8.99 -32.18 -21.10
C ALA A 68 8.63 -32.20 -22.58
N VAL A 69 7.34 -32.42 -22.86
CA VAL A 69 6.79 -32.31 -24.21
C VAL A 69 5.75 -31.19 -24.16
N SER A 70 5.84 -30.24 -25.12
CA SER A 70 4.81 -29.21 -25.28
C SER A 70 3.47 -29.84 -25.71
N ASN A 71 2.37 -29.32 -25.18
CA ASN A 71 1.04 -29.80 -25.52
C ASN A 71 0.56 -29.33 -26.93
N ALA A 72 -0.66 -29.63 -27.30
CA ALA A 72 -1.22 -29.24 -28.58
C ALA A 72 -1.31 -27.70 -28.80
N GLU A 73 -1.36 -26.95 -27.71
CA GLU A 73 -1.35 -25.48 -27.67
C GLU A 73 0.08 -24.93 -27.61
N GLY A 74 1.12 -25.78 -27.68
CA GLY A 74 2.52 -25.38 -27.60
C GLY A 74 3.00 -25.04 -26.20
N ARG A 75 2.23 -25.19 -25.14
CA ARG A 75 2.64 -24.92 -23.76
C ARG A 75 3.49 -26.06 -23.23
N PHE A 76 4.58 -25.76 -22.55
CA PHE A 76 5.38 -26.75 -21.83
C PHE A 76 5.57 -26.35 -20.38
N PHE A 77 5.72 -27.37 -19.55
CA PHE A 77 6.04 -27.23 -18.13
C PHE A 77 6.97 -28.39 -17.73
N LEU A 78 8.09 -28.07 -17.10
CA LEU A 78 9.03 -29.05 -16.55
C LEU A 78 9.49 -28.63 -15.15
N ARG A 79 10.09 -29.55 -14.42
CA ARG A 79 10.71 -29.28 -13.12
C ARG A 79 12.13 -29.81 -13.11
N LEU A 80 13.10 -28.96 -12.79
CA LEU A 80 14.43 -29.38 -12.45
C LEU A 80 14.47 -29.87 -10.99
N PRO A 81 15.35 -30.82 -10.66
CA PRO A 81 15.60 -31.22 -9.28
C PRO A 81 16.06 -30.02 -8.42
N PRO A 82 15.88 -30.11 -7.08
CA PRO A 82 16.44 -29.12 -6.17
C PRO A 82 17.94 -28.99 -6.29
N LEU A 83 18.43 -27.76 -6.12
CA LEU A 83 19.84 -27.43 -6.08
C LEU A 83 20.19 -26.68 -4.79
N GLU A 84 21.43 -26.83 -4.34
CA GLU A 84 21.96 -26.04 -3.23
C GLU A 84 22.36 -24.63 -3.70
N ALA A 85 22.47 -23.69 -2.75
CA ALA A 85 22.84 -22.31 -3.04
C ALA A 85 24.18 -22.23 -3.78
N GLY A 86 24.23 -21.43 -4.82
CA GLY A 86 25.44 -21.25 -5.65
C GLY A 86 25.17 -20.51 -6.93
N GLY A 87 26.21 -20.34 -7.74
CA GLY A 87 26.19 -19.61 -8.99
C GLY A 87 27.44 -18.75 -9.16
N PRO A 88 27.55 -17.98 -10.26
CA PRO A 88 26.57 -17.93 -11.34
C PRO A 88 26.58 -19.20 -12.23
N PHE A 89 25.39 -19.58 -12.66
CA PHE A 89 25.16 -20.68 -13.58
C PHE A 89 24.62 -20.18 -14.92
N GLU A 90 24.64 -21.07 -15.93
CA GLU A 90 23.86 -20.92 -17.16
C GLU A 90 22.64 -21.86 -17.10
N LEU A 91 21.45 -21.30 -17.33
CA LEU A 91 20.25 -22.08 -17.59
C LEU A 91 20.11 -22.25 -19.11
N LYS A 92 20.12 -23.50 -19.59
CA LYS A 92 20.00 -23.79 -21.02
C LYS A 92 18.66 -24.49 -21.28
N ILE A 93 17.88 -23.94 -22.20
CA ILE A 93 16.59 -24.50 -22.60
C ILE A 93 16.58 -24.65 -24.10
N ARG A 94 16.32 -25.88 -24.58
CA ARG A 94 16.39 -26.23 -25.99
C ARG A 94 15.20 -27.07 -26.43
N GLN A 95 14.66 -26.73 -27.60
CA GLN A 95 13.70 -27.57 -28.31
C GLN A 95 14.43 -28.63 -29.12
N LEU A 96 14.09 -29.89 -28.91
CA LEU A 96 14.74 -31.03 -29.57
C LEU A 96 13.93 -31.50 -30.81
N PRO A 97 14.61 -32.13 -31.83
CA PRO A 97 16.07 -32.38 -31.88
C PRO A 97 16.87 -31.16 -32.30
N ASP A 98 16.43 -30.34 -33.22
CA ASP A 98 17.23 -29.28 -33.90
C ASP A 98 16.52 -27.91 -33.81
N GLY A 99 15.71 -27.69 -32.78
CA GLY A 99 14.99 -26.45 -32.59
C GLY A 99 15.80 -25.36 -31.85
N PRO A 100 15.15 -24.23 -31.58
CA PRO A 100 15.77 -23.07 -30.93
C PRO A 100 16.25 -23.39 -29.52
N GLU A 101 17.32 -22.69 -29.14
CA GLU A 101 17.93 -22.73 -27.81
C GLU A 101 17.91 -21.33 -27.20
N ARG A 102 17.68 -21.28 -25.91
CA ARG A 102 17.83 -20.07 -25.07
C ARG A 102 18.83 -20.39 -23.97
N ILE A 103 19.79 -19.50 -23.76
CA ILE A 103 20.74 -19.57 -22.66
C ILE A 103 20.59 -18.32 -21.83
N LEU A 104 20.31 -18.51 -20.54
CA LEU A 104 20.24 -17.43 -19.56
C LEU A 104 21.53 -17.44 -18.75
N HIS A 105 22.13 -16.28 -18.60
CA HIS A 105 23.41 -16.08 -17.93
C HIS A 105 23.20 -15.49 -16.53
N ASP A 106 24.24 -15.61 -15.70
CA ASP A 106 24.27 -15.07 -14.33
C ASP A 106 23.04 -15.51 -13.50
N VAL A 107 22.69 -16.80 -13.64
CA VAL A 107 21.59 -17.42 -12.90
C VAL A 107 22.09 -17.93 -11.55
N TRP A 108 21.33 -17.67 -10.48
CA TRP A 108 21.71 -18.04 -9.12
C TRP A 108 20.70 -18.97 -8.47
N ILE A 109 21.20 -19.79 -7.57
CA ILE A 109 20.37 -20.55 -6.60
C ILE A 109 20.54 -19.87 -5.25
N GLY A 110 19.43 -19.40 -4.68
CA GLY A 110 19.44 -18.63 -3.44
C GLY A 110 18.09 -18.64 -2.74
N GLU A 111 17.82 -17.63 -1.93
CA GLU A 111 16.51 -17.46 -1.29
C GLU A 111 15.65 -16.51 -2.13
N VAL A 112 14.40 -16.87 -2.39
CA VAL A 112 13.47 -16.06 -3.19
C VAL A 112 12.26 -15.69 -2.36
N TYR A 113 11.98 -14.37 -2.28
CA TYR A 113 10.82 -13.83 -1.58
C TYR A 113 9.96 -12.97 -2.50
N LEU A 114 8.66 -13.13 -2.37
CA LEU A 114 7.67 -12.21 -2.94
C LEU A 114 7.44 -11.06 -1.96
N ALA A 115 7.69 -9.83 -2.37
CA ALA A 115 7.38 -8.62 -1.63
C ALA A 115 6.11 -7.99 -2.19
N SER A 116 5.03 -7.98 -1.41
CA SER A 116 3.73 -7.50 -1.86
C SER A 116 3.01 -6.67 -0.81
N GLY A 117 2.01 -5.91 -1.25
CA GLY A 117 1.24 -5.01 -0.41
C GLY A 117 1.00 -3.66 -1.07
N GLN A 118 0.91 -2.61 -0.24
CA GLN A 118 0.61 -1.26 -0.72
C GLN A 118 1.79 -0.29 -0.56
N SER A 119 1.50 1.00 -0.47
CA SER A 119 2.50 2.09 -0.54
C SER A 119 3.68 1.97 0.42
N ASN A 120 3.49 1.42 1.63
CA ASN A 120 4.61 1.19 2.56
C ASN A 120 5.54 0.05 2.11
N MET A 121 5.06 -0.90 1.30
CA MET A 121 5.91 -1.84 0.58
C MET A 121 6.51 -1.19 -0.65
N GLU A 122 5.74 -0.43 -1.40
CA GLU A 122 6.14 0.18 -2.66
C GLU A 122 7.17 1.32 -2.51
N LEU A 123 7.23 1.98 -1.36
CA LEU A 123 8.10 3.16 -1.13
C LEU A 123 9.52 2.88 -1.65
N PRO A 124 10.00 3.62 -2.67
CA PRO A 124 11.26 3.31 -3.31
C PRO A 124 12.45 3.61 -2.42
N LEU A 125 13.53 2.89 -2.63
CA LEU A 125 14.75 2.99 -1.82
C LEU A 125 15.34 4.41 -1.84
N ASN A 126 15.25 5.12 -2.97
CA ASN A 126 15.73 6.49 -3.09
C ASN A 126 14.90 7.53 -2.29
N ALA A 127 13.75 7.14 -1.76
CA ALA A 127 12.97 7.97 -0.84
C ALA A 127 13.40 7.80 0.63
N LEU A 128 14.23 6.81 0.94
CA LEU A 128 14.73 6.59 2.30
C LEU A 128 15.87 7.55 2.64
N ARG A 129 16.04 7.82 3.93
CA ARG A 129 17.06 8.78 4.41
C ARG A 129 18.48 8.34 4.11
N GLU A 130 18.73 7.03 4.18
CA GLU A 130 20.05 6.42 4.07
C GLU A 130 20.52 6.25 2.63
N TYR A 131 19.66 6.42 1.63
CA TYR A 131 19.96 6.08 0.23
C TYR A 131 21.23 6.73 -0.32
N VAL A 132 21.41 8.03 -0.04
CA VAL A 132 22.59 8.77 -0.53
C VAL A 132 23.89 8.22 0.07
N GLU A 133 23.87 7.86 1.36
CA GLU A 133 25.01 7.25 2.04
C GLU A 133 25.29 5.84 1.51
N MET A 134 24.27 5.05 1.26
CA MET A 134 24.38 3.72 0.67
C MET A 134 25.02 3.76 -0.74
N CYS A 135 24.65 4.75 -1.56
CA CYS A 135 25.28 4.97 -2.86
C CYS A 135 26.77 5.34 -2.68
N ALA A 136 27.05 6.32 -1.83
CA ALA A 136 28.41 6.84 -1.63
C ALA A 136 29.36 5.80 -1.03
N SER A 137 28.88 4.91 -0.18
CA SER A 137 29.66 3.84 0.45
C SER A 137 29.91 2.63 -0.46
N GLY A 138 29.24 2.55 -1.63
CA GLY A 138 29.25 1.38 -2.52
C GLY A 138 28.57 0.15 -1.91
N GLU A 139 27.70 0.37 -0.92
CA GLU A 139 26.95 -0.69 -0.25
C GLU A 139 25.96 -1.38 -1.19
N LEU A 140 25.34 -0.63 -2.10
CA LEU A 140 24.39 -1.15 -3.08
C LEU A 140 25.06 -2.14 -4.05
N ASP A 141 26.27 -1.83 -4.50
CA ASP A 141 27.02 -2.68 -5.45
C ASP A 141 27.54 -3.98 -4.80
N ARG A 142 27.69 -3.98 -3.48
CA ARG A 142 28.10 -5.16 -2.70
C ARG A 142 26.93 -6.01 -2.22
N ALA A 143 25.71 -5.51 -2.35
CA ALA A 143 24.52 -6.24 -1.94
C ALA A 143 24.35 -7.52 -2.78
N SER A 144 24.17 -8.64 -2.10
CA SER A 144 23.88 -9.93 -2.76
C SER A 144 22.40 -10.06 -3.11
N VAL A 145 21.83 -9.03 -3.76
CA VAL A 145 20.40 -8.89 -4.06
C VAL A 145 20.17 -8.78 -5.56
N HIS A 146 19.29 -9.64 -6.06
CA HIS A 146 18.72 -9.55 -7.40
C HIS A 146 17.24 -9.22 -7.26
N TYR A 147 16.71 -8.41 -8.15
CA TYR A 147 15.41 -7.79 -8.01
C TYR A 147 14.58 -7.86 -9.28
N PHE A 148 13.36 -8.37 -9.18
CA PHE A 148 12.39 -8.42 -10.27
C PHE A 148 11.18 -7.56 -9.88
N LYS A 149 10.91 -6.53 -10.66
CA LYS A 149 9.76 -5.67 -10.42
C LYS A 149 8.65 -6.00 -11.40
N VAL A 150 7.49 -6.42 -10.87
CA VAL A 150 6.29 -6.66 -11.66
C VAL A 150 5.69 -5.32 -12.06
N PRO A 151 5.44 -5.06 -13.34
CA PRO A 151 4.74 -3.86 -13.78
C PRO A 151 3.33 -3.79 -13.20
N LYS A 152 2.92 -2.60 -12.80
CA LYS A 152 1.59 -2.36 -12.25
C LYS A 152 0.52 -2.59 -13.31
N THR A 153 -0.34 -3.56 -13.09
CA THR A 153 -1.40 -3.93 -14.04
C THR A 153 -2.62 -4.42 -13.26
N ALA A 154 -3.81 -4.01 -13.68
CA ALA A 154 -5.07 -4.32 -13.00
C ALA A 154 -6.18 -4.56 -14.02
N TYR A 155 -6.23 -5.75 -14.63
CA TYR A 155 -7.27 -6.15 -15.56
C TYR A 155 -8.10 -7.31 -15.00
N PRO A 156 -9.37 -7.46 -15.36
CA PRO A 156 -10.22 -8.57 -14.91
C PRO A 156 -9.98 -9.87 -15.69
N VAL A 157 -8.83 -10.00 -16.33
CA VAL A 157 -8.40 -11.21 -17.06
C VAL A 157 -7.03 -11.60 -16.54
N GLN A 158 -6.86 -12.88 -16.24
CA GLN A 158 -5.59 -13.40 -15.73
C GLN A 158 -4.46 -13.25 -16.74
N ALA A 159 -3.39 -12.61 -16.33
CA ALA A 159 -2.18 -12.50 -17.13
C ALA A 159 -1.40 -13.82 -17.11
N GLU A 160 -0.81 -14.18 -18.25
CA GLU A 160 0.05 -15.37 -18.37
C GLU A 160 1.53 -15.05 -18.12
N ASP A 161 1.91 -13.77 -18.21
CA ASP A 161 3.28 -13.30 -18.01
C ASP A 161 3.31 -12.05 -17.11
N ALA A 162 4.37 -11.95 -16.30
CA ALA A 162 4.56 -10.85 -15.37
C ALA A 162 5.17 -9.60 -16.01
N HIS A 163 5.77 -9.73 -17.21
CA HIS A 163 6.40 -8.64 -17.98
C HIS A 163 7.45 -7.81 -17.22
N GLY A 164 8.05 -8.36 -16.16
CA GLY A 164 9.10 -7.71 -15.39
C GLY A 164 10.50 -8.01 -15.92
N VAL A 165 11.50 -7.39 -15.29
CA VAL A 165 12.92 -7.59 -15.63
C VAL A 165 13.73 -7.81 -14.36
N TRP A 166 14.59 -8.84 -14.36
CA TRP A 166 15.59 -9.05 -13.32
C TRP A 166 16.72 -8.03 -13.42
N GLN A 167 17.08 -7.44 -12.31
CA GLN A 167 18.17 -6.48 -12.17
C GLN A 167 19.06 -6.88 -10.99
N VAL A 168 20.37 -6.71 -11.15
CA VAL A 168 21.31 -6.81 -10.03
C VAL A 168 21.32 -5.47 -9.30
N ALA A 169 21.28 -5.49 -7.98
CA ALA A 169 21.34 -4.27 -7.19
C ALA A 169 22.68 -3.54 -7.38
N SER A 170 22.60 -2.27 -7.68
CA SER A 170 23.73 -1.35 -7.83
C SER A 170 23.29 0.09 -7.52
N ALA A 171 24.24 1.00 -7.44
CA ALA A 171 23.93 2.43 -7.28
C ALA A 171 23.07 2.98 -8.43
N GLU A 172 23.15 2.40 -9.61
CA GLU A 172 22.39 2.81 -10.80
C GLU A 172 20.97 2.23 -10.82
N SER A 173 20.79 0.96 -10.40
CA SER A 173 19.53 0.22 -10.52
C SER A 173 18.63 0.30 -9.29
N ALA A 174 19.22 0.31 -8.08
CA ALA A 174 18.48 0.04 -6.86
C ALA A 174 17.57 1.19 -6.39
N GLY A 175 17.73 2.40 -6.91
CA GLY A 175 16.94 3.56 -6.47
C GLY A 175 15.42 3.37 -6.57
N GLY A 176 14.96 2.64 -7.59
CA GLY A 176 13.54 2.33 -7.83
C GLY A 176 13.03 1.05 -7.18
N PHE A 177 13.86 0.28 -6.46
CA PHE A 177 13.43 -0.91 -5.72
C PHE A 177 12.64 -0.52 -4.48
N SER A 178 11.77 -1.39 -4.00
CA SER A 178 11.15 -1.20 -2.68
C SER A 178 12.23 -1.08 -1.60
N GLY A 179 12.22 0.02 -0.85
CA GLY A 179 13.18 0.22 0.24
C GLY A 179 13.04 -0.85 1.33
N MET A 180 11.80 -1.22 1.67
CA MET A 180 11.53 -2.29 2.63
C MET A 180 12.09 -3.63 2.17
N ALA A 181 11.76 -4.03 0.93
CA ALA A 181 12.17 -5.32 0.38
C ALA A 181 13.67 -5.41 0.14
N PHE A 182 14.30 -4.33 -0.33
CA PHE A 182 15.76 -4.27 -0.52
C PHE A 182 16.52 -4.42 0.80
N LEU A 183 16.14 -3.64 1.83
CA LEU A 183 16.79 -3.70 3.15
C LEU A 183 16.61 -5.07 3.81
N PHE A 184 15.43 -5.67 3.66
CA PHE A 184 15.17 -7.05 4.06
C PHE A 184 16.10 -8.03 3.35
N ALA A 185 16.17 -7.97 2.01
CA ALA A 185 16.95 -8.90 1.20
C ALA A 185 18.44 -8.81 1.53
N ARG A 186 18.98 -7.59 1.67
CA ARG A 186 20.36 -7.35 2.10
C ARG A 186 20.62 -7.98 3.47
N GLY A 187 19.78 -7.66 4.46
CA GLY A 187 19.93 -8.20 5.80
C GLY A 187 19.80 -9.72 5.86
N LEU A 188 19.00 -10.33 4.99
CA LEU A 188 18.88 -11.78 4.85
C LEU A 188 20.12 -12.38 4.18
N ALA A 189 20.63 -11.78 3.11
CA ALA A 189 21.83 -12.23 2.42
C ALA A 189 23.06 -12.24 3.35
N GLU A 190 23.22 -11.18 4.17
CA GLU A 190 24.29 -11.09 5.18
C GLU A 190 24.22 -12.23 6.21
N ARG A 191 23.00 -12.63 6.60
CA ARG A 191 22.79 -13.68 7.63
C ARG A 191 22.90 -15.10 7.09
N THR A 192 22.56 -15.29 5.82
CA THR A 192 22.50 -16.62 5.21
C THR A 192 23.70 -16.92 4.34
N GLY A 193 24.45 -15.91 3.91
CA GLY A 193 25.56 -16.03 2.95
C GLY A 193 25.11 -16.39 1.54
N CYS A 194 23.78 -16.32 1.26
CA CYS A 194 23.21 -16.67 -0.04
C CYS A 194 22.84 -15.41 -0.84
N LYS A 195 22.76 -15.53 -2.16
CA LYS A 195 22.04 -14.55 -2.99
C LYS A 195 20.56 -14.53 -2.59
N VAL A 196 19.96 -13.34 -2.60
CA VAL A 196 18.53 -13.17 -2.37
C VAL A 196 17.87 -12.56 -3.60
N GLY A 197 16.87 -13.25 -4.12
CA GLY A 197 15.99 -12.76 -5.18
C GLY A 197 14.71 -12.16 -4.56
N ILE A 198 14.38 -10.94 -4.93
CA ILE A 198 13.11 -10.31 -4.61
C ILE A 198 12.26 -10.23 -5.87
N ILE A 199 11.03 -10.69 -5.78
CA ILE A 199 9.97 -10.39 -6.75
C ILE A 199 9.04 -9.39 -6.09
N GLU A 200 9.00 -8.15 -6.59
CA GLU A 200 8.12 -7.11 -6.07
C GLU A 200 6.83 -7.03 -6.88
N ALA A 201 5.69 -7.24 -6.20
CA ALA A 201 4.36 -6.99 -6.72
C ALA A 201 3.60 -6.14 -5.69
N SER A 202 3.72 -4.81 -5.78
CA SER A 202 3.14 -3.88 -4.83
C SER A 202 2.47 -2.69 -5.52
N LEU A 203 1.40 -2.15 -4.92
CA LEU A 203 0.68 -1.00 -5.43
C LEU A 203 0.05 -0.18 -4.30
N GLY A 204 0.42 1.10 -4.22
CA GLY A 204 -0.07 2.03 -3.21
C GLY A 204 -1.59 2.23 -3.25
N GLY A 205 -2.20 2.43 -2.07
CA GLY A 205 -3.63 2.74 -1.94
C GLY A 205 -4.57 1.56 -2.13
N THR A 206 -4.09 0.31 -2.21
CA THR A 206 -4.93 -0.85 -2.53
C THR A 206 -5.32 -1.66 -1.30
N GLY A 207 -6.57 -2.15 -1.28
CA GLY A 207 -7.07 -3.07 -0.27
C GLY A 207 -6.60 -4.51 -0.48
N ALA A 208 -6.62 -5.32 0.58
CA ALA A 208 -6.19 -6.72 0.51
C ALA A 208 -7.05 -7.56 -0.46
N GLU A 209 -8.30 -7.21 -0.64
CA GLU A 209 -9.26 -7.85 -1.56
C GLU A 209 -8.83 -7.82 -3.02
N CYS A 210 -8.01 -6.84 -3.42
CA CYS A 210 -7.48 -6.73 -4.77
C CYS A 210 -6.43 -7.81 -5.08
N TRP A 211 -5.80 -8.36 -4.03
CA TRP A 211 -4.69 -9.30 -4.07
C TRP A 211 -5.09 -10.76 -3.82
N ILE A 212 -6.38 -11.04 -3.65
CA ILE A 212 -6.93 -12.39 -3.45
C ILE A 212 -7.56 -12.85 -4.75
N SER A 213 -7.40 -14.12 -5.10
CA SER A 213 -8.04 -14.67 -6.30
C SER A 213 -9.57 -14.53 -6.23
N ARG A 214 -10.21 -14.52 -7.40
CA ARG A 214 -11.67 -14.57 -7.48
C ARG A 214 -12.24 -15.75 -6.67
N GLU A 215 -11.65 -16.93 -6.82
CA GLU A 215 -12.02 -18.15 -6.11
C GLU A 215 -11.82 -18.03 -4.59
N GLY A 216 -10.76 -17.35 -4.17
CA GLY A 216 -10.49 -17.04 -2.76
C GLY A 216 -11.58 -16.15 -2.19
N LEU A 217 -11.92 -15.04 -2.85
CA LEU A 217 -12.96 -14.11 -2.41
C LEU A 217 -14.34 -14.75 -2.34
N MET A 218 -14.66 -15.65 -3.27
CA MET A 218 -15.95 -16.37 -3.29
C MET A 218 -16.17 -17.26 -2.06
N LYS A 219 -15.15 -17.60 -1.29
CA LYS A 219 -15.27 -18.36 -0.04
C LYS A 219 -15.83 -17.53 1.11
N ASN A 220 -15.76 -16.20 1.03
CA ASN A 220 -16.26 -15.29 2.06
C ASN A 220 -17.63 -14.72 1.64
N SER A 221 -18.63 -14.81 2.53
CA SER A 221 -20.02 -14.42 2.22
C SER A 221 -20.21 -12.91 1.97
N VAL A 222 -19.33 -12.07 2.49
CA VAL A 222 -19.36 -10.62 2.25
C VAL A 222 -18.80 -10.32 0.87
N TRP A 223 -17.63 -10.87 0.58
CA TRP A 223 -16.91 -10.61 -0.67
C TRP A 223 -17.54 -11.30 -1.87
N SER A 224 -18.13 -12.50 -1.69
CA SER A 224 -18.80 -13.21 -2.80
C SER A 224 -19.89 -12.37 -3.47
N ARG A 225 -20.72 -11.67 -2.69
CA ARG A 225 -21.75 -10.78 -3.24
C ARG A 225 -21.16 -9.61 -4.04
N ARG A 226 -20.02 -9.08 -3.61
CA ARG A 226 -19.34 -7.99 -4.32
C ARG A 226 -18.70 -8.49 -5.61
N VAL A 227 -18.09 -9.68 -5.59
CA VAL A 227 -17.56 -10.33 -6.80
C VAL A 227 -18.66 -10.63 -7.80
N GLU A 228 -19.79 -11.18 -7.36
CA GLU A 228 -20.94 -11.46 -8.23
C GLU A 228 -21.51 -10.16 -8.85
N ALA A 229 -21.59 -9.08 -8.07
CA ALA A 229 -22.00 -7.77 -8.57
C ALA A 229 -21.03 -7.20 -9.60
N PHE A 230 -19.74 -7.48 -9.45
CA PHE A 230 -18.71 -7.12 -10.40
C PHE A 230 -18.82 -7.96 -11.69
N ASP A 231 -18.95 -9.28 -11.59
CA ASP A 231 -19.07 -10.20 -12.72
C ASP A 231 -20.30 -9.91 -13.60
N CYS A 232 -21.37 -9.35 -13.02
CA CYS A 232 -22.55 -8.92 -13.75
C CYS A 232 -22.30 -7.71 -14.67
N LYS A 233 -21.21 -6.94 -14.42
CA LYS A 233 -20.80 -5.86 -15.30
C LYS A 233 -20.00 -6.48 -16.45
N LYS A 234 -20.62 -6.64 -17.60
CA LYS A 234 -19.95 -7.13 -18.81
C LYS A 234 -18.98 -6.07 -19.31
N TYR A 235 -17.71 -6.27 -19.05
CA TYR A 235 -16.65 -5.47 -19.67
C TYR A 235 -16.33 -6.04 -21.05
N ASP A 236 -16.22 -5.14 -22.03
CA ASP A 236 -15.76 -5.53 -23.36
C ASP A 236 -14.25 -5.82 -23.32
N PRO A 237 -13.80 -7.05 -23.55
CA PRO A 237 -12.37 -7.37 -23.57
C PRO A 237 -11.56 -6.50 -24.55
N ALA A 238 -12.17 -6.03 -25.62
CA ALA A 238 -11.52 -5.15 -26.60
C ALA A 238 -11.08 -3.81 -26.01
N MET A 239 -11.68 -3.36 -24.91
CA MET A 239 -11.24 -2.16 -24.19
C MET A 239 -9.86 -2.33 -23.54
N TYR A 240 -9.40 -3.57 -23.34
CA TYR A 240 -8.16 -3.90 -22.64
C TYR A 240 -6.99 -4.22 -23.56
N GLU A 241 -7.29 -4.65 -24.81
CA GLU A 241 -6.28 -5.09 -25.77
C GLU A 241 -5.24 -4.02 -26.14
N HIS A 242 -5.54 -2.75 -25.86
CA HIS A 242 -4.72 -1.61 -26.24
C HIS A 242 -4.00 -0.93 -25.07
N LEU A 243 -4.19 -1.38 -23.85
CA LEU A 243 -3.47 -0.80 -22.70
C LEU A 243 -2.12 -1.51 -22.56
N PRO A 244 -0.99 -0.80 -22.75
CA PRO A 244 0.32 -1.40 -22.57
C PRO A 244 0.51 -1.86 -21.12
N ALA A 245 1.17 -3.00 -20.93
CA ALA A 245 1.54 -3.49 -19.61
C ALA A 245 2.20 -2.38 -18.78
N GLY A 246 1.80 -2.26 -17.52
CA GLY A 246 2.31 -1.23 -16.61
C GLY A 246 1.62 0.14 -16.70
N LYS A 247 0.58 0.30 -17.53
CA LYS A 247 -0.28 1.49 -17.48
C LYS A 247 -1.58 1.16 -16.76
N LEU A 248 -1.67 1.71 -15.55
CA LEU A 248 -2.96 1.88 -14.89
C LEU A 248 -3.76 2.94 -15.65
N MET A 249 -5.08 2.84 -15.60
CA MET A 249 -5.93 3.92 -16.08
C MET A 249 -5.50 5.24 -15.40
N PRO A 250 -5.46 6.35 -16.12
CA PRO A 250 -5.34 7.65 -15.48
C PRO A 250 -6.47 7.82 -14.45
N ALA A 251 -6.24 8.71 -13.49
CA ALA A 251 -7.23 9.11 -12.49
C ALA A 251 -8.64 9.24 -13.11
N PRO A 252 -9.71 8.98 -12.34
CA PRO A 252 -11.07 8.79 -12.87
C PRO A 252 -11.35 9.72 -14.02
N ASP A 253 -11.66 9.12 -15.16
CA ASP A 253 -12.00 9.84 -16.39
C ASP A 253 -13.03 10.93 -16.06
N GLU A 254 -12.95 12.03 -16.77
CA GLU A 254 -13.90 13.14 -16.67
C GLU A 254 -15.36 12.65 -16.76
N GLN A 255 -15.60 11.55 -17.46
CA GLN A 255 -16.91 10.88 -17.52
C GLN A 255 -17.36 10.27 -16.18
N ILE A 256 -16.44 9.69 -15.40
CA ILE A 256 -16.73 9.14 -14.06
C ILE A 256 -17.01 10.30 -13.11
N MET A 257 -16.19 11.33 -13.13
CA MET A 257 -16.41 12.54 -12.33
C MET A 257 -17.71 13.25 -12.71
N GLN A 258 -18.05 13.28 -14.01
CA GLN A 258 -19.32 13.81 -14.48
C GLN A 258 -20.52 12.94 -14.03
N GLY A 259 -20.36 11.62 -14.00
CA GLY A 259 -21.36 10.69 -13.45
C GLY A 259 -21.57 10.93 -11.94
N ILE A 260 -20.50 11.08 -11.18
CA ILE A 260 -20.55 11.41 -9.75
C ILE A 260 -21.24 12.75 -9.55
N ARG A 261 -20.89 13.78 -10.31
CA ARG A 261 -21.53 15.11 -10.23
C ARG A 261 -23.01 15.11 -10.61
N THR A 262 -23.43 14.18 -11.45
CA THR A 262 -24.85 14.02 -11.80
C THR A 262 -25.66 13.43 -10.65
N LEU A 263 -25.04 12.52 -9.89
CA LEU A 263 -25.66 11.87 -8.72
C LEU A 263 -25.56 12.73 -7.46
N PHE A 264 -24.48 13.49 -7.33
CA PHE A 264 -24.22 14.40 -6.21
C PHE A 264 -24.09 15.83 -6.73
N PRO A 265 -25.22 16.54 -6.92
CA PRO A 265 -25.15 17.93 -7.35
C PRO A 265 -24.39 18.75 -6.31
N ALA A 266 -23.23 19.23 -6.69
CA ALA A 266 -22.43 20.13 -5.89
C ALA A 266 -22.70 21.59 -6.31
N PRO A 267 -22.59 22.54 -5.40
CA PRO A 267 -22.45 22.36 -3.95
C PRO A 267 -23.79 22.09 -3.25
N LEU A 268 -23.74 21.30 -2.18
CA LEU A 268 -24.93 21.16 -1.30
C LEU A 268 -25.35 22.51 -0.71
N PRO A 269 -26.66 22.71 -0.51
CA PRO A 269 -27.15 23.94 0.13
C PRO A 269 -26.42 24.22 1.43
N ASN A 270 -26.06 25.47 1.66
CA ASN A 270 -25.38 25.90 2.87
C ASN A 270 -26.41 26.27 3.95
N GLU A 271 -26.95 25.25 4.60
CA GLU A 271 -27.97 25.42 5.66
C GLU A 271 -27.34 25.99 6.93
N GLY A 272 -26.07 25.70 7.20
CA GLY A 272 -25.37 26.21 8.38
C GLY A 272 -25.23 27.73 8.38
N VAL A 273 -25.02 28.36 7.21
CA VAL A 273 -25.03 29.85 7.12
C VAL A 273 -26.42 30.40 7.45
N LYS A 274 -27.46 29.78 6.93
CA LYS A 274 -28.87 30.19 7.26
C LYS A 274 -29.19 30.04 8.74
N ALA A 275 -28.58 29.01 9.37
CA ALA A 275 -28.71 28.77 10.80
C ALA A 275 -27.82 29.66 11.67
N GLY A 276 -26.97 30.51 11.05
CA GLY A 276 -26.07 31.40 11.78
C GLY A 276 -24.77 30.75 12.25
N PHE A 277 -24.39 29.59 11.74
CA PHE A 277 -23.17 28.87 12.18
C PHE A 277 -21.88 29.65 11.96
N ALA A 278 -21.86 30.60 11.04
CA ALA A 278 -20.72 31.48 10.81
C ALA A 278 -20.67 32.69 11.78
N GLU A 279 -21.80 33.02 12.43
CA GLU A 279 -21.92 34.25 13.21
C GLU A 279 -21.09 34.21 14.51
N PRO A 280 -20.43 35.32 14.87
CA PRO A 280 -19.57 35.35 16.06
C PRO A 280 -20.32 35.11 17.39
N ASP A 281 -21.57 35.48 17.43
CA ASP A 281 -22.41 35.40 18.63
C ASP A 281 -23.28 34.14 18.66
N TYR A 282 -23.10 33.22 17.70
CA TYR A 282 -23.80 31.95 17.69
C TYR A 282 -23.38 31.10 18.88
N ASP A 283 -24.37 30.55 19.61
CA ASP A 283 -24.14 29.63 20.73
C ASP A 283 -23.80 28.24 20.21
N ASP A 284 -22.54 27.84 20.35
CA ASP A 284 -21.99 26.55 19.95
C ASP A 284 -21.70 25.63 21.16
N ALA A 285 -22.33 25.89 22.32
CA ALA A 285 -22.08 25.12 23.54
C ALA A 285 -22.49 23.65 23.41
N ASP A 286 -23.54 23.37 22.63
CA ASP A 286 -24.04 22.02 22.34
C ASP A 286 -23.26 21.28 21.22
N TRP A 287 -22.29 21.95 20.57
CA TRP A 287 -21.47 21.31 19.55
C TRP A 287 -20.47 20.38 20.18
N GLU A 288 -20.16 19.29 19.48
CA GLU A 288 -19.06 18.40 19.85
C GLU A 288 -17.71 19.10 19.76
N SER A 289 -16.69 18.49 20.28
CA SER A 289 -15.31 19.00 20.20
C SER A 289 -14.41 17.98 19.54
N MET A 290 -13.54 18.45 18.65
CA MET A 290 -12.58 17.63 17.92
C MET A 290 -11.22 18.29 17.95
N GLU A 291 -10.17 17.48 18.13
CA GLU A 291 -8.78 17.95 18.02
C GLU A 291 -8.36 18.04 16.55
N LEU A 292 -7.82 19.19 16.12
CA LEU A 292 -7.36 19.45 14.76
C LEU A 292 -5.86 19.73 14.71
N PRO A 293 -5.17 19.37 13.60
CA PRO A 293 -5.69 18.79 12.36
C PRO A 293 -6.04 17.31 12.51
N ASP A 294 -7.16 16.92 11.95
CA ASP A 294 -7.54 15.50 11.85
C ASP A 294 -8.74 15.29 10.88
N SER A 295 -9.04 14.03 10.55
CA SER A 295 -10.27 13.64 9.86
C SER A 295 -11.43 13.46 10.85
N TRP A 296 -12.65 13.81 10.46
CA TRP A 296 -13.85 13.55 11.29
C TRP A 296 -14.18 12.07 11.46
N THR A 297 -13.60 11.18 10.66
CA THR A 297 -13.65 9.72 10.86
C THR A 297 -13.14 9.35 12.25
N LEU A 298 -12.12 10.06 12.74
CA LEU A 298 -11.55 9.84 14.05
C LEU A 298 -12.43 10.39 15.20
N ALA A 299 -13.35 11.28 14.88
CA ALA A 299 -14.40 11.70 15.81
C ALA A 299 -15.59 10.73 15.83
N GLY A 300 -15.55 9.66 15.00
CA GLY A 300 -16.59 8.63 14.95
C GLY A 300 -17.53 8.73 13.75
N TYR A 301 -17.36 9.73 12.90
CA TYR A 301 -18.19 9.92 11.71
C TYR A 301 -17.58 9.18 10.51
N ARG A 302 -18.06 7.99 10.25
CA ARG A 302 -17.54 7.08 9.20
C ARG A 302 -18.28 7.21 7.87
N HIS A 303 -18.51 8.44 7.42
CA HIS A 303 -19.26 8.70 6.20
C HIS A 303 -18.84 10.04 5.58
N ALA A 304 -19.09 10.15 4.28
CA ALA A 304 -19.00 11.42 3.57
C ALA A 304 -20.02 12.41 4.11
N GLY A 305 -19.71 13.69 4.06
CA GLY A 305 -20.61 14.69 4.61
C GLY A 305 -20.13 16.12 4.51
N VAL A 306 -20.87 16.99 5.14
CA VAL A 306 -20.53 18.38 5.32
C VAL A 306 -20.56 18.71 6.81
N PHE A 307 -19.44 19.25 7.29
CA PHE A 307 -19.25 19.56 8.69
C PHE A 307 -18.80 20.99 8.89
N TRP A 308 -19.26 21.59 9.98
CA TRP A 308 -18.82 22.88 10.45
C TRP A 308 -17.84 22.73 11.59
N PHE A 309 -16.75 23.50 11.48
CA PHE A 309 -15.75 23.64 12.51
C PHE A 309 -15.73 25.08 12.99
N ARG A 310 -15.73 25.32 14.30
CA ARG A 310 -15.70 26.66 14.87
C ARG A 310 -14.62 26.79 15.93
N ARG A 311 -13.96 27.95 15.96
CA ARG A 311 -12.97 28.29 16.98
C ARG A 311 -12.97 29.78 17.29
N GLY A 312 -13.07 30.12 18.57
CA GLY A 312 -12.79 31.46 19.06
C GLY A 312 -11.30 31.73 19.15
N VAL A 313 -10.88 32.91 18.75
CA VAL A 313 -9.49 33.39 18.90
C VAL A 313 -9.49 34.77 19.56
N GLU A 314 -8.65 34.96 20.58
CA GLU A 314 -8.45 36.25 21.25
C GLU A 314 -7.35 37.03 20.57
N LEU A 315 -7.66 38.22 20.08
CA LEU A 315 -6.72 39.08 19.42
C LEU A 315 -6.44 40.34 20.23
N PRO A 316 -5.16 40.75 20.35
CA PRO A 316 -4.80 41.95 21.08
C PRO A 316 -5.25 43.20 20.31
N GLN A 317 -5.26 44.34 21.03
CA GLN A 317 -5.74 45.64 20.50
C GLN A 317 -4.99 46.07 19.22
N GLU A 318 -3.73 45.72 19.11
CA GLU A 318 -2.84 46.07 18.00
C GLU A 318 -3.25 45.41 16.68
N CYS A 319 -4.01 44.29 16.74
CA CYS A 319 -4.52 43.62 15.55
C CYS A 319 -5.76 44.28 14.99
N ARG A 320 -6.47 45.10 15.77
CA ARG A 320 -7.74 45.71 15.33
C ARG A 320 -7.54 46.55 14.08
N GLY A 321 -8.36 46.30 13.06
CA GLY A 321 -8.31 47.01 11.79
C GLY A 321 -7.13 46.65 10.88
N ARG A 322 -6.30 45.68 11.29
CA ARG A 322 -5.16 45.23 10.48
C ARG A 322 -5.50 43.97 9.71
N GLU A 323 -4.99 43.87 8.51
CA GLU A 323 -5.09 42.68 7.70
C GLU A 323 -4.32 41.51 8.33
N LEU A 324 -4.94 40.33 8.39
CA LEU A 324 -4.32 39.10 8.88
C LEU A 324 -4.34 38.01 7.79
N THR A 325 -3.55 36.97 7.99
CA THR A 325 -3.56 35.79 7.12
C THR A 325 -3.96 34.57 7.94
N LEU A 326 -5.01 33.87 7.50
CA LEU A 326 -5.42 32.59 8.03
C LEU A 326 -4.84 31.46 7.18
N SER A 327 -4.16 30.53 7.81
CA SER A 327 -3.75 29.26 7.21
C SER A 327 -4.40 28.12 7.96
N LEU A 328 -5.10 27.22 7.23
CA LEU A 328 -5.77 26.05 7.80
C LEU A 328 -5.05 24.73 7.47
N GLY A 329 -3.92 24.81 6.73
CA GLY A 329 -3.36 23.61 6.11
C GLY A 329 -4.28 23.06 5.01
N ALA A 330 -4.20 21.78 4.75
CA ALA A 330 -5.08 21.12 3.80
C ALA A 330 -6.46 20.80 4.42
N VAL A 331 -7.50 20.93 3.60
CA VAL A 331 -8.87 20.51 3.92
C VAL A 331 -9.32 19.52 2.87
N ASP A 332 -9.90 18.39 3.28
CA ASP A 332 -10.30 17.37 2.32
C ASP A 332 -11.42 17.88 1.40
N LYS A 333 -11.16 17.79 0.10
CA LYS A 333 -12.01 18.17 -1.06
C LYS A 333 -12.43 19.64 -1.09
N GLY A 334 -13.25 20.13 -0.18
CA GLY A 334 -13.71 21.49 -0.29
C GLY A 334 -13.95 22.18 1.04
N ASP A 335 -13.84 23.52 1.05
CA ASP A 335 -14.20 24.34 2.17
C ASP A 335 -14.79 25.70 1.79
N ILE A 336 -15.56 26.28 2.71
CA ILE A 336 -15.90 27.69 2.75
C ILE A 336 -15.52 28.19 4.13
N THR A 337 -14.66 29.17 4.18
CA THR A 337 -14.11 29.70 5.43
C THR A 337 -14.63 31.11 5.72
N TYR A 338 -15.05 31.31 6.95
CA TYR A 338 -15.63 32.56 7.46
C TYR A 338 -14.80 33.13 8.60
N PHE A 339 -14.77 34.45 8.69
CA PHE A 339 -14.22 35.16 9.82
C PHE A 339 -15.25 36.17 10.32
N ASN A 340 -15.68 36.03 11.58
CA ASN A 340 -16.73 36.86 12.20
C ASN A 340 -18.02 36.97 11.35
N GLY A 341 -18.49 35.85 10.79
CA GLY A 341 -19.71 35.78 9.98
C GLY A 341 -19.53 36.06 8.49
N ILE A 342 -18.39 36.63 8.08
CA ILE A 342 -18.14 37.01 6.69
C ILE A 342 -17.23 35.97 6.02
N GLU A 343 -17.63 35.52 4.83
CA GLU A 343 -16.80 34.63 4.01
C GLU A 343 -15.51 35.34 3.60
N ILE A 344 -14.37 34.68 3.86
CA ILE A 344 -13.04 35.18 3.51
C ILE A 344 -12.36 34.35 2.41
N GLY A 345 -12.91 33.18 2.08
CA GLY A 345 -12.40 32.33 1.00
C GLY A 345 -13.10 31.00 0.93
N ARG A 346 -12.93 30.36 -0.23
CA ARG A 346 -13.39 28.99 -0.50
C ARG A 346 -12.45 28.29 -1.46
N THR A 347 -12.39 26.97 -1.34
CA THR A 347 -11.59 26.12 -2.23
C THR A 347 -12.30 24.79 -2.43
N GLY A 348 -12.36 24.32 -3.69
CA GLY A 348 -13.01 23.06 -4.04
C GLY A 348 -14.54 23.09 -3.96
N ASP A 349 -15.15 22.01 -4.40
CA ASP A 349 -16.62 21.84 -4.46
C ASP A 349 -17.15 20.74 -3.54
N GLY A 350 -16.26 20.03 -2.84
CA GLY A 350 -16.59 18.89 -1.97
C GLY A 350 -16.64 17.54 -2.67
N ILE A 351 -16.37 17.48 -3.98
CA ILE A 351 -16.34 16.27 -4.81
C ILE A 351 -14.95 16.06 -5.39
N ASP A 352 -14.35 17.08 -6.00
CA ASP A 352 -13.04 16.98 -6.65
C ASP A 352 -11.93 16.67 -5.67
N LEU A 353 -11.05 15.73 -6.05
CA LEU A 353 -9.87 15.34 -5.26
C LEU A 353 -8.72 16.33 -5.36
N ALA A 354 -8.61 17.06 -6.47
CA ALA A 354 -7.49 17.95 -6.74
C ALA A 354 -7.22 18.98 -5.62
N PRO A 355 -8.23 19.56 -4.94
CA PRO A 355 -8.02 20.47 -3.83
C PRO A 355 -7.60 19.81 -2.51
N THR A 356 -7.72 18.48 -2.35
CA THR A 356 -7.59 17.78 -1.06
C THR A 356 -6.28 18.11 -0.33
N PHE A 357 -5.17 18.16 -1.04
CA PHE A 357 -3.85 18.41 -0.43
C PHE A 357 -3.35 19.83 -0.62
N GLN A 358 -4.16 20.72 -1.16
CA GLN A 358 -3.79 22.14 -1.32
C GLN A 358 -3.91 22.87 0.02
N PRO A 359 -2.89 23.62 0.47
CA PRO A 359 -3.00 24.46 1.65
C PRO A 359 -4.04 25.58 1.47
N ARG A 360 -4.91 25.74 2.46
CA ARG A 360 -5.88 26.84 2.53
C ARG A 360 -5.22 28.05 3.17
N VAL A 361 -4.99 29.08 2.38
CA VAL A 361 -4.42 30.34 2.88
C VAL A 361 -5.33 31.47 2.46
N TYR A 362 -5.99 32.11 3.43
CA TYR A 362 -6.97 33.15 3.20
C TYR A 362 -6.54 34.47 3.83
N ARG A 363 -6.84 35.55 3.15
CA ARG A 363 -6.64 36.90 3.64
C ARG A 363 -7.85 37.33 4.44
N ILE A 364 -7.65 37.86 5.66
CA ILE A 364 -8.69 38.44 6.49
C ILE A 364 -8.59 39.97 6.36
N PRO A 365 -9.58 40.63 5.73
CA PRO A 365 -9.62 42.08 5.66
C PRO A 365 -9.62 42.76 7.03
N GLY A 366 -8.90 43.85 7.18
CA GLY A 366 -8.73 44.51 8.48
C GLY A 366 -10.05 44.98 9.11
N GLU A 367 -11.03 45.35 8.30
CA GLU A 367 -12.36 45.78 8.76
C GLU A 367 -13.11 44.67 9.51
N LEU A 368 -12.77 43.39 9.30
CA LEU A 368 -13.34 42.25 10.01
C LEU A 368 -12.67 41.98 11.35
N VAL A 369 -11.45 42.49 11.55
CA VAL A 369 -10.63 42.16 12.71
C VAL A 369 -10.96 43.05 13.91
N ARG A 370 -11.38 42.42 14.99
CA ARG A 370 -11.75 43.08 16.26
C ARG A 370 -10.68 42.83 17.33
N ALA A 371 -10.52 43.73 18.28
CA ALA A 371 -9.81 43.44 19.51
C ALA A 371 -10.67 42.52 20.39
N GLY A 372 -10.05 41.61 21.12
CA GLY A 372 -10.75 40.61 21.90
C GLY A 372 -11.19 39.41 21.04
N ARG A 373 -12.35 38.87 21.35
CA ARG A 373 -12.86 37.63 20.71
C ARG A 373 -13.21 37.83 19.24
N ASN A 374 -12.66 36.98 18.40
CA ASN A 374 -13.03 36.76 17.01
C ASN A 374 -13.36 35.29 16.81
N VAL A 375 -14.08 34.94 15.74
CA VAL A 375 -14.51 33.57 15.46
C VAL A 375 -14.09 33.20 14.04
N ILE A 376 -13.43 32.06 13.92
CA ILE A 376 -13.17 31.37 12.66
C ILE A 376 -14.19 30.26 12.55
N ALA A 377 -14.91 30.19 11.43
CA ALA A 377 -15.83 29.12 11.12
C ALA A 377 -15.49 28.54 9.74
N VAL A 378 -15.39 27.21 9.64
CA VAL A 378 -15.04 26.50 8.41
C VAL A 378 -16.13 25.48 8.12
N ARG A 379 -16.77 25.61 6.96
CA ARG A 379 -17.65 24.60 6.39
C ARG A 379 -16.83 23.70 5.51
N ALA A 380 -16.41 22.54 5.99
CA ALA A 380 -15.70 21.56 5.22
C ALA A 380 -16.68 20.58 4.56
N ALA A 381 -16.48 20.33 3.26
CA ALA A 381 -17.34 19.46 2.47
C ALA A 381 -16.50 18.34 1.82
N SER A 382 -16.82 17.10 2.16
CA SER A 382 -16.35 15.88 1.50
C SER A 382 -17.58 15.03 1.22
N GLN A 383 -18.20 15.27 0.06
CA GLN A 383 -19.50 14.67 -0.29
C GLN A 383 -19.38 13.25 -0.80
N VAL A 384 -18.16 12.82 -1.08
CA VAL A 384 -17.83 11.50 -1.64
C VAL A 384 -16.70 10.90 -0.83
N SER A 385 -16.87 9.68 -0.33
CA SER A 385 -15.86 8.95 0.42
C SER A 385 -14.82 8.36 -0.55
N ILE A 386 -13.92 9.21 -1.07
CA ILE A 386 -12.83 8.82 -1.97
C ILE A 386 -11.51 9.27 -1.35
N VAL A 387 -10.59 8.36 -1.12
CA VAL A 387 -9.21 8.58 -0.64
C VAL A 387 -9.13 9.00 0.83
N MET A 388 -9.98 9.94 1.29
CA MET A 388 -10.06 10.40 2.69
C MET A 388 -11.50 10.77 3.03
N ASP A 389 -11.84 10.68 4.32
CA ASP A 389 -13.20 10.84 4.81
C ASP A 389 -13.50 12.23 5.39
N GLY A 390 -12.88 13.24 4.82
CA GLY A 390 -13.15 14.63 5.19
C GLY A 390 -12.43 15.13 6.45
N GLY A 391 -12.32 16.44 6.59
CA GLY A 391 -11.72 17.09 7.75
C GLY A 391 -10.75 18.21 7.39
N LEU A 392 -10.21 18.87 8.43
CA LEU A 392 -9.06 19.77 8.34
C LEU A 392 -7.82 18.92 8.64
N ILE A 393 -7.15 18.47 7.60
CA ILE A 393 -6.15 17.39 7.66
C ILE A 393 -4.70 17.86 7.82
N GLY A 394 -4.49 19.17 7.84
CA GLY A 394 -3.19 19.76 8.16
C GLY A 394 -2.18 19.83 7.04
N PRO A 395 -0.89 19.85 7.29
CA PRO A 395 -0.23 19.51 8.56
C PRO A 395 -0.32 20.60 9.64
N ALA A 396 -0.02 20.23 10.87
CA ALA A 396 -0.20 21.06 12.06
C ALA A 396 0.54 22.41 12.01
N GLU A 397 1.75 22.42 11.47
CA GLU A 397 2.58 23.63 11.31
C GLU A 397 2.01 24.62 10.29
N GLN A 398 1.07 24.20 9.45
CA GLN A 398 0.36 25.04 8.51
C GLN A 398 -0.98 25.57 9.06
N MET A 399 -1.37 25.17 10.28
CA MET A 399 -2.59 25.66 10.93
C MET A 399 -2.28 26.82 11.87
N PHE A 400 -2.39 28.05 11.37
CA PHE A 400 -2.09 29.25 12.16
C PHE A 400 -2.85 30.48 11.68
N LEU A 401 -3.00 31.45 12.58
CA LEU A 401 -3.40 32.81 12.27
C LEU A 401 -2.14 33.70 12.35
N LYS A 402 -1.74 34.28 11.24
CA LYS A 402 -0.58 35.19 11.16
C LYS A 402 -1.03 36.62 11.43
N THR A 403 -0.55 37.17 12.53
CA THR A 403 -0.67 38.59 12.87
C THR A 403 0.59 39.35 12.45
N PRO A 404 0.62 40.68 12.51
CA PRO A 404 1.83 41.44 12.22
C PRO A 404 3.04 41.07 13.09
N GLU A 405 2.80 40.57 14.29
CA GLU A 405 3.83 40.35 15.31
C GLU A 405 4.18 38.87 15.51
N LYS A 406 3.21 37.97 15.32
CA LYS A 406 3.39 36.54 15.61
C LYS A 406 2.43 35.65 14.82
N GLN A 407 2.73 34.38 14.82
CA GLN A 407 1.79 33.33 14.43
C GLN A 407 1.09 32.74 15.66
N ILE A 408 -0.25 32.68 15.62
CA ILE A 408 -1.08 32.05 16.64
C ILE A 408 -1.44 30.66 16.14
N PRO A 409 -1.01 29.57 16.79
CA PRO A 409 -1.37 28.21 16.38
C PRO A 409 -2.88 28.00 16.46
N LEU A 410 -3.44 27.33 15.44
CA LEU A 410 -4.84 26.96 15.38
C LEU A 410 -5.06 25.45 15.57
N THR A 411 -4.02 24.72 15.93
CA THR A 411 -4.12 23.31 16.32
C THR A 411 -4.78 23.15 17.68
N GLY A 412 -5.38 22.00 17.94
CA GLY A 412 -6.06 21.70 19.20
C GLY A 412 -7.56 21.68 19.04
N SER A 413 -8.31 21.92 20.10
CA SER A 413 -9.76 21.71 20.15
C SER A 413 -10.53 22.74 19.34
N TRP A 414 -11.41 22.24 18.46
CA TRP A 414 -12.39 22.98 17.71
C TRP A 414 -13.79 22.44 18.00
N LYS A 415 -14.81 23.27 17.94
CA LYS A 415 -16.20 22.84 17.93
C LYS A 415 -16.55 22.24 16.58
N LEU A 416 -17.31 21.12 16.58
CA LEU A 416 -17.71 20.35 15.40
C LEU A 416 -19.22 20.15 15.37
N ARG A 417 -19.83 20.33 14.20
CA ARG A 417 -21.23 19.97 13.95
C ARG A 417 -21.43 19.48 12.54
N GLN A 418 -22.10 18.36 12.40
CA GLN A 418 -22.52 17.84 11.11
C GLN A 418 -23.68 18.68 10.56
N GLU A 419 -23.57 19.07 9.27
CA GLU A 419 -24.62 19.75 8.52
C GLU A 419 -25.36 18.77 7.61
N HIS A 420 -24.63 17.99 6.83
CA HIS A 420 -25.16 16.97 5.93
C HIS A 420 -24.47 15.63 6.14
N ASP A 421 -25.26 14.58 6.20
CA ASP A 421 -24.82 13.21 6.08
C ASP A 421 -24.99 12.77 4.62
N CYS A 422 -23.89 12.52 3.92
CA CYS A 422 -23.89 12.04 2.54
C CYS A 422 -23.80 10.51 2.46
N GLY A 423 -23.79 9.84 3.60
CA GLY A 423 -23.68 8.38 3.68
C GLY A 423 -22.33 7.86 3.16
N ASN A 424 -22.27 6.57 2.92
CA ASN A 424 -21.10 5.91 2.34
C ASN A 424 -21.11 5.90 0.80
N ALA A 425 -21.85 6.81 0.21
CA ALA A 425 -22.18 6.84 -1.20
C ALA A 425 -20.99 7.06 -2.15
N GLY A 426 -19.77 7.16 -1.66
CA GLY A 426 -18.58 7.23 -2.48
C GLY A 426 -17.98 5.88 -2.83
N SER A 427 -18.04 4.92 -1.91
CA SER A 427 -17.46 3.60 -2.12
C SER A 427 -18.23 2.74 -3.13
N ASP A 428 -19.53 3.00 -3.31
CA ASP A 428 -20.39 2.24 -4.22
C ASP A 428 -20.47 2.88 -5.63
N PHE A 429 -20.08 4.14 -5.78
CA PHE A 429 -20.25 4.92 -7.02
C PHE A 429 -18.96 5.17 -7.82
N ILE A 430 -17.80 5.09 -7.18
CA ILE A 430 -16.60 4.92 -7.98
C ILE A 430 -16.75 3.51 -8.52
N PRO A 431 -16.68 3.33 -9.85
CA PRO A 431 -16.50 1.99 -10.36
C PRO A 431 -15.15 1.52 -9.79
N GLN A 432 -15.18 0.96 -8.59
CA GLN A 432 -14.03 0.25 -8.02
C GLN A 432 -13.74 -0.99 -8.86
N CYS A 433 -14.30 -1.02 -10.04
CA CYS A 433 -14.40 -2.17 -10.86
C CYS A 433 -14.39 -1.73 -12.31
N GLY A 434 -13.22 -1.61 -12.87
CA GLY A 434 -13.04 -1.32 -14.28
C GLY A 434 -11.66 -1.70 -14.77
N PRO A 435 -11.49 -1.69 -16.10
CA PRO A 435 -10.21 -1.92 -16.73
C PRO A 435 -9.15 -0.93 -16.20
N GLY A 436 -8.04 -1.45 -15.72
CA GLY A 436 -6.95 -0.62 -15.20
C GLY A 436 -7.19 0.02 -13.84
N GLU A 437 -8.35 -0.22 -13.20
CA GLU A 437 -8.65 0.28 -11.87
C GLU A 437 -8.05 -0.63 -10.79
N PRO A 438 -7.02 -0.19 -10.06
CA PRO A 438 -6.28 -1.04 -9.12
C PRO A 438 -7.06 -1.41 -7.85
N HIS A 439 -8.17 -0.72 -7.55
CA HIS A 439 -9.04 -1.01 -6.41
C HIS A 439 -10.09 -2.08 -6.74
N THR A 440 -10.06 -2.62 -7.96
CA THR A 440 -10.94 -3.70 -8.37
C THR A 440 -10.54 -5.00 -7.68
N MET A 441 -11.51 -5.67 -7.06
CA MET A 441 -11.32 -6.96 -6.42
C MET A 441 -10.65 -7.95 -7.38
N HIS A 442 -9.74 -8.78 -6.85
CA HIS A 442 -8.94 -9.81 -7.51
C HIS A 442 -8.05 -9.38 -8.69
N THR A 443 -8.20 -8.19 -9.26
CA THR A 443 -7.47 -7.82 -10.49
C THR A 443 -5.96 -7.71 -10.31
N LEU A 444 -5.48 -7.32 -9.14
CA LEU A 444 -4.04 -7.33 -8.84
C LEU A 444 -3.52 -8.76 -8.65
N PHE A 445 -4.34 -9.65 -8.07
CA PHE A 445 -4.01 -11.07 -8.08
C PHE A 445 -3.88 -11.58 -9.51
N ASP A 446 -4.89 -11.36 -10.35
CA ASP A 446 -4.94 -11.87 -11.72
C ASP A 446 -3.76 -11.39 -12.58
N ASN A 447 -3.26 -10.16 -12.34
CA ASN A 447 -2.25 -9.56 -13.22
C ASN A 447 -0.85 -9.45 -12.61
N MET A 448 -0.74 -9.39 -11.28
CA MET A 448 0.57 -9.20 -10.63
C MET A 448 1.02 -10.40 -9.81
N ILE A 449 0.11 -11.29 -9.42
CA ILE A 449 0.41 -12.49 -8.63
C ILE A 449 0.28 -13.76 -9.44
N HIS A 450 -0.84 -13.95 -10.14
CA HIS A 450 -1.10 -15.14 -10.95
C HIS A 450 0.04 -15.48 -11.94
N PRO A 451 0.62 -14.54 -12.70
CA PRO A 451 1.68 -14.85 -13.66
C PRO A 451 3.00 -15.28 -13.01
N LEU A 452 3.14 -15.14 -11.69
CA LEU A 452 4.30 -15.60 -10.93
C LEU A 452 4.20 -17.08 -10.56
N ILE A 453 3.01 -17.64 -10.58
CA ILE A 453 2.74 -19.02 -10.19
C ILE A 453 3.10 -19.97 -11.34
N PRO A 454 3.86 -21.03 -11.09
CA PRO A 454 4.33 -21.58 -9.81
C PRO A 454 5.82 -21.33 -9.50
N TYR A 455 6.36 -20.13 -9.75
CA TYR A 455 7.76 -19.84 -9.43
C TYR A 455 8.05 -20.16 -7.95
N ALA A 456 9.09 -20.96 -7.69
CA ALA A 456 9.33 -21.43 -6.33
C ALA A 456 9.78 -20.28 -5.42
N LEU A 457 9.10 -20.10 -4.30
CA LEU A 457 9.36 -19.06 -3.31
C LEU A 457 9.75 -19.70 -1.96
N ARG A 458 10.59 -19.03 -1.20
CA ARG A 458 10.78 -19.31 0.22
C ARG A 458 9.61 -18.74 1.03
N GLY A 459 9.21 -17.51 0.75
CA GLY A 459 8.16 -16.85 1.50
C GLY A 459 7.68 -15.55 0.88
N VAL A 460 6.79 -14.90 1.61
CA VAL A 460 6.13 -13.66 1.25
C VAL A 460 6.37 -12.61 2.33
N LEU A 461 6.75 -11.42 1.92
CA LEU A 461 6.68 -10.21 2.73
C LEU A 461 5.36 -9.50 2.40
N TRP A 462 4.46 -9.40 3.37
CA TRP A 462 3.18 -8.71 3.20
C TRP A 462 3.14 -7.43 4.02
N TYR A 463 3.10 -6.27 3.36
CA TYR A 463 3.03 -4.96 4.02
C TYR A 463 1.86 -4.15 3.45
N GLN A 464 0.69 -4.32 4.05
CA GLN A 464 -0.56 -3.71 3.61
C GLN A 464 -1.49 -3.56 4.83
N GLY A 465 -2.45 -2.67 4.75
CA GLY A 465 -3.51 -2.52 5.75
C GLY A 465 -4.08 -1.12 5.82
N GLU A 466 -3.33 -0.11 5.40
CA GLU A 466 -3.72 1.30 5.53
C GLU A 466 -5.05 1.58 4.82
N CYS A 467 -5.22 1.07 3.61
CA CYS A 467 -6.45 1.23 2.85
C CYS A 467 -7.65 0.60 3.59
N ASN A 468 -7.49 -0.62 4.08
CA ASN A 468 -8.55 -1.31 4.84
C ASN A 468 -8.79 -0.67 6.22
N ALA A 469 -7.77 -0.05 6.86
CA ALA A 469 -7.96 0.71 8.09
C ALA A 469 -8.80 1.97 7.87
N ILE A 470 -8.66 2.61 6.70
CA ILE A 470 -9.44 3.80 6.32
C ILE A 470 -10.89 3.41 6.01
N SER A 471 -11.12 2.33 5.27
CA SER A 471 -12.45 1.86 4.89
C SER A 471 -13.19 1.07 6.00
N GLY A 472 -12.50 0.75 7.09
CA GLY A 472 -12.99 -0.04 8.23
C GLY A 472 -12.21 -1.33 8.41
N ALA A 473 -11.58 -1.49 9.59
CA ALA A 473 -10.72 -2.63 9.90
C ALA A 473 -11.53 -3.91 10.23
N GLU A 474 -12.83 -3.80 10.37
CA GLU A 474 -13.72 -4.91 10.66
C GLU A 474 -13.70 -5.92 9.50
N GLY A 475 -13.46 -7.19 9.81
CA GLY A 475 -13.33 -8.26 8.80
C GLY A 475 -11.95 -8.37 8.15
N TYR A 476 -10.99 -7.50 8.46
CA TYR A 476 -9.65 -7.59 7.89
C TYR A 476 -8.91 -8.87 8.31
N GLN A 477 -9.14 -9.37 9.53
CA GLN A 477 -8.56 -10.64 9.97
C GLN A 477 -8.94 -11.78 9.02
N GLU A 478 -10.23 -11.95 8.77
CA GLU A 478 -10.73 -13.00 7.88
C GLU A 478 -10.23 -12.82 6.44
N LEU A 479 -10.14 -11.56 5.99
CA LEU A 479 -9.64 -11.24 4.66
C LEU A 479 -8.17 -11.60 4.50
N LEU A 480 -7.32 -11.27 5.49
CA LEU A 480 -5.90 -11.63 5.48
C LEU A 480 -5.68 -13.14 5.63
N GLU A 481 -6.48 -13.81 6.46
CA GLU A 481 -6.47 -15.27 6.56
C GLU A 481 -6.81 -15.93 5.22
N ASN A 482 -7.81 -15.38 4.52
CA ASN A 482 -8.19 -15.84 3.19
C ASN A 482 -7.07 -15.62 2.17
N LEU A 483 -6.40 -14.47 2.18
CA LEU A 483 -5.25 -14.18 1.32
C LEU A 483 -4.13 -15.21 1.50
N ILE A 484 -3.78 -15.51 2.76
CA ILE A 484 -2.73 -16.48 3.09
C ILE A 484 -3.10 -17.88 2.59
N ASP A 485 -4.33 -18.32 2.86
CA ASP A 485 -4.82 -19.63 2.43
C ASP A 485 -4.90 -19.72 0.89
N ASP A 486 -5.36 -18.67 0.24
CA ASP A 486 -5.49 -18.59 -1.21
C ASP A 486 -4.12 -18.69 -1.92
N TRP A 487 -3.15 -17.91 -1.48
CA TRP A 487 -1.81 -17.95 -2.06
C TRP A 487 -1.10 -19.28 -1.78
N ARG A 488 -1.20 -19.81 -0.55
CA ARG A 488 -0.68 -21.13 -0.24
C ARG A 488 -1.29 -22.24 -1.11
N GLY A 489 -2.59 -22.12 -1.39
CA GLY A 489 -3.32 -23.01 -2.28
C GLY A 489 -2.80 -22.96 -3.71
N HIS A 490 -2.67 -21.77 -4.27
CA HIS A 490 -2.20 -21.55 -5.64
C HIS A 490 -0.75 -21.97 -5.87
N TRP A 491 0.15 -21.75 -4.89
CA TRP A 491 1.52 -22.28 -4.95
C TRP A 491 1.65 -23.77 -4.62
N GLY A 492 0.57 -24.40 -4.12
CA GLY A 492 0.62 -25.77 -3.63
C GLY A 492 1.57 -25.97 -2.43
N GLN A 493 1.85 -24.90 -1.70
CA GLN A 493 2.80 -24.87 -0.58
C GLN A 493 2.08 -24.52 0.72
N ARG A 494 1.63 -25.55 1.46
CA ARG A 494 0.96 -25.35 2.77
C ARG A 494 1.81 -24.58 3.79
N ARG A 495 3.13 -24.56 3.62
CA ARG A 495 4.10 -23.91 4.50
C ARG A 495 4.87 -22.79 3.77
N LEU A 496 4.23 -22.12 2.82
CA LEU A 496 4.79 -20.87 2.31
C LEU A 496 4.86 -19.88 3.47
N ASP A 497 6.08 -19.47 3.83
CA ASP A 497 6.31 -18.57 4.96
C ASP A 497 5.71 -17.19 4.66
N PHE A 498 4.83 -16.69 5.52
CA PHE A 498 4.36 -15.30 5.45
C PHE A 498 4.99 -14.50 6.57
N LEU A 499 5.58 -13.36 6.23
CA LEU A 499 6.04 -12.34 7.15
C LEU A 499 5.11 -11.13 6.99
N ILE A 500 4.16 -11.01 7.92
CA ILE A 500 3.17 -9.94 7.94
C ILE A 500 3.79 -8.76 8.67
N ILE A 501 4.02 -7.65 7.97
CA ILE A 501 4.53 -6.43 8.56
C ILE A 501 3.33 -5.63 9.06
N GLN A 502 3.27 -5.44 10.39
CA GLN A 502 2.20 -4.65 11.01
C GLN A 502 2.25 -3.20 10.53
N LEU A 503 1.11 -2.51 10.58
CA LEU A 503 1.08 -1.08 10.33
C LEU A 503 1.95 -0.33 11.34
N PRO A 504 2.76 0.64 10.89
CA PRO A 504 3.57 1.48 11.77
C PRO A 504 2.70 2.37 12.65
N GLY A 505 3.28 2.97 13.68
CA GLY A 505 2.62 4.03 14.43
C GLY A 505 2.32 5.21 13.50
N TYR A 506 1.10 5.72 13.55
CA TYR A 506 0.65 6.85 12.76
C TYR A 506 -0.33 7.70 13.57
N GLN A 507 -0.34 9.00 13.35
CA GLN A 507 -1.11 10.00 14.10
C GLN A 507 -0.60 10.23 15.53
N ARG A 508 -1.01 11.36 16.10
CA ARG A 508 -0.55 11.80 17.43
C ARG A 508 -1.02 10.86 18.54
N ARG A 509 -0.17 10.70 19.55
CA ARG A 509 -0.56 10.07 20.80
C ARG A 509 -1.75 10.78 21.40
N ARG A 510 -2.78 10.01 21.77
CA ARG A 510 -3.96 10.52 22.46
C ARG A 510 -3.86 10.26 23.95
N THR A 511 -4.36 11.19 24.74
CA THR A 511 -4.39 11.10 26.21
C THR A 511 -5.52 10.20 26.72
N VAL A 512 -6.49 9.89 25.87
CA VAL A 512 -7.64 9.02 26.18
C VAL A 512 -7.73 7.89 25.17
N SER A 513 -8.14 6.73 25.64
CA SER A 513 -8.42 5.60 24.75
C SER A 513 -9.62 5.91 23.86
N ILE A 514 -9.44 5.74 22.56
CA ILE A 514 -10.50 5.86 21.57
C ILE A 514 -10.59 4.58 20.75
N HIS A 515 -11.73 4.36 20.11
CA HIS A 515 -11.86 3.34 19.10
C HIS A 515 -10.97 3.73 17.90
N SER A 516 -9.95 2.94 17.59
CA SER A 516 -8.99 3.22 16.54
C SER A 516 -8.98 2.09 15.50
N GLN A 517 -9.37 2.40 14.28
CA GLN A 517 -9.31 1.45 13.15
C GLN A 517 -7.88 0.95 12.92
N TRP A 518 -6.89 1.82 13.14
CA TRP A 518 -5.48 1.49 13.03
C TRP A 518 -5.03 0.44 14.05
N ALA A 519 -5.51 0.57 15.29
CA ALA A 519 -5.24 -0.41 16.34
C ALA A 519 -5.96 -1.74 16.10
N LEU A 520 -7.22 -1.69 15.68
CA LEU A 520 -8.00 -2.87 15.30
C LEU A 520 -7.36 -3.62 14.13
N LEU A 521 -6.87 -2.91 13.13
CA LEU A 521 -6.22 -3.54 12.00
C LEU A 521 -4.91 -4.22 12.40
N ARG A 522 -4.09 -3.61 13.27
CA ARG A 522 -2.89 -4.25 13.80
C ARG A 522 -3.20 -5.51 14.61
N GLU A 523 -4.28 -5.48 15.39
CA GLU A 523 -4.78 -6.66 16.10
C GLU A 523 -5.22 -7.75 15.13
N ALA A 524 -5.98 -7.38 14.08
CA ALA A 524 -6.37 -8.30 13.01
C ALA A 524 -5.17 -8.94 12.30
N GLN A 525 -4.12 -8.16 12.00
CA GLN A 525 -2.86 -8.68 11.45
C GLN A 525 -2.21 -9.72 12.38
N TYR A 526 -2.19 -9.43 13.67
CA TYR A 526 -1.64 -10.35 14.67
C TYR A 526 -2.46 -11.64 14.77
N LEU A 527 -3.78 -11.53 14.87
CA LEU A 527 -4.67 -12.68 14.99
C LEU A 527 -4.64 -13.57 13.74
N ALA A 528 -4.62 -12.97 12.55
CA ALA A 528 -4.45 -13.69 11.28
C ALA A 528 -3.11 -14.44 11.24
N GLY A 529 -2.02 -13.79 11.68
CA GLY A 529 -0.71 -14.44 11.79
C GLY A 529 -0.74 -15.64 12.71
N CYS A 530 -1.33 -15.52 13.89
CA CYS A 530 -1.47 -16.64 14.84
C CYS A 530 -2.31 -17.78 14.27
N SER A 531 -3.44 -17.48 13.62
CA SER A 531 -4.36 -18.50 13.10
C SER A 531 -3.84 -19.23 11.87
N ARG A 532 -2.91 -18.64 11.12
CA ARG A 532 -2.36 -19.18 9.87
C ARG A 532 -0.89 -19.56 9.95
N ASP A 533 -0.32 -19.66 11.17
CA ASP A 533 1.10 -19.97 11.37
C ASP A 533 1.99 -19.10 10.46
N ALA A 534 1.76 -17.79 10.55
CA ALA A 534 2.52 -16.76 9.86
C ALA A 534 3.26 -15.88 10.88
N GLU A 535 4.39 -15.32 10.47
CA GLU A 535 5.19 -14.47 11.33
C GLU A 535 4.73 -13.02 11.27
N VAL A 536 4.54 -12.41 12.43
CA VAL A 536 4.15 -11.00 12.53
C VAL A 536 5.36 -10.17 12.92
N ILE A 537 5.70 -9.23 12.05
CA ILE A 537 6.82 -8.30 12.24
C ILE A 537 6.27 -6.99 12.79
N VAL A 538 6.55 -6.74 14.05
CA VAL A 538 6.10 -5.52 14.75
C VAL A 538 6.81 -4.30 14.19
N SER A 539 6.06 -3.23 13.92
CA SER A 539 6.56 -1.97 13.36
C SER A 539 5.97 -0.71 13.98
N TYR A 540 5.09 -0.83 14.98
CA TYR A 540 4.41 0.35 15.57
C TYR A 540 5.37 1.36 16.23
N ASP A 541 6.56 0.93 16.61
CA ASP A 541 7.64 1.76 17.18
C ASP A 541 8.52 2.47 16.13
N THR A 542 8.30 2.18 14.83
CA THR A 542 9.05 2.75 13.71
C THR A 542 8.24 3.75 12.90
N GLY A 543 7.07 4.13 13.40
CA GLY A 543 6.17 5.06 12.74
C GLY A 543 6.55 6.53 12.92
N ASP A 544 5.85 7.38 12.22
CA ASP A 544 5.90 8.83 12.35
C ASP A 544 4.48 9.36 12.54
N GLU A 545 4.25 10.23 13.52
CA GLU A 545 2.92 10.76 13.81
C GLU A 545 2.34 11.64 12.69
N ASN A 546 3.21 12.18 11.81
CA ASN A 546 2.84 13.10 10.74
C ASN A 546 3.05 12.50 9.34
N ASP A 547 3.67 11.32 9.22
CA ASP A 547 3.93 10.68 7.93
C ASP A 547 3.40 9.25 7.91
N LEU A 548 2.41 9.02 7.04
CA LEU A 548 1.85 7.68 6.77
C LEU A 548 2.92 6.71 6.23
N HIS A 549 3.96 7.24 5.60
CA HIS A 549 5.04 6.51 4.97
C HIS A 549 6.39 6.76 5.67
N PRO A 550 6.61 6.23 6.89
CA PRO A 550 7.86 6.48 7.61
C PRO A 550 9.06 6.10 6.75
N ARG A 551 10.00 7.04 6.60
CA ARG A 551 11.16 6.89 5.72
C ARG A 551 12.30 6.10 6.33
N ASP A 552 12.21 5.73 7.59
CA ASP A 552 13.10 4.78 8.23
C ASP A 552 12.49 3.37 8.21
N LYS A 553 12.85 2.59 7.19
CA LYS A 553 12.43 1.19 7.05
C LYS A 553 13.44 0.20 7.65
N HIS A 554 14.62 0.68 8.03
CA HIS A 554 15.73 -0.18 8.45
C HIS A 554 15.39 -1.09 9.64
N PRO A 555 14.82 -0.57 10.78
CA PRO A 555 14.56 -1.43 11.92
C PRO A 555 13.57 -2.57 11.62
N VAL A 556 12.50 -2.28 10.89
CA VAL A 556 11.48 -3.28 10.57
C VAL A 556 11.99 -4.30 9.54
N ALA A 557 12.78 -3.85 8.56
CA ALA A 557 13.40 -4.73 7.58
C ALA A 557 14.40 -5.70 8.23
N LEU A 558 15.20 -5.22 9.20
CA LEU A 558 16.11 -6.09 9.94
C LEU A 558 15.38 -7.13 10.79
N ARG A 559 14.28 -6.76 11.47
CA ARG A 559 13.43 -7.72 12.21
C ARG A 559 12.89 -8.82 11.29
N ALA A 560 12.42 -8.43 10.11
CA ALA A 560 11.94 -9.36 9.11
C ALA A 560 13.05 -10.29 8.61
N ALA A 561 14.24 -9.75 8.32
CA ALA A 561 15.40 -10.53 7.85
C ALA A 561 15.92 -11.51 8.92
N GLU A 562 15.96 -11.08 10.18
CA GLU A 562 16.35 -11.93 11.30
C GLU A 562 15.37 -13.09 11.48
N ARG A 563 14.06 -12.79 11.40
CA ARG A 563 13.02 -13.81 11.51
C ARG A 563 13.06 -14.80 10.35
N ALA A 564 13.22 -14.31 9.11
CA ALA A 564 13.38 -15.16 7.94
C ALA A 564 14.62 -16.08 8.04
N ALA A 565 15.76 -15.54 8.46
CA ALA A 565 16.99 -16.32 8.66
C ALA A 565 16.82 -17.40 9.75
N ALA A 566 16.03 -17.11 10.79
CA ALA A 566 15.70 -18.08 11.83
C ALA A 566 14.83 -19.22 11.29
N LEU A 567 13.79 -18.91 10.50
CA LEU A 567 12.94 -19.92 9.84
C LEU A 567 13.75 -20.80 8.89
N ILE A 568 14.69 -20.22 8.14
CA ILE A 568 15.58 -20.96 7.23
C ILE A 568 16.50 -21.91 7.99
N SER A 569 17.05 -21.46 9.12
CA SER A 569 18.03 -22.25 9.91
C SER A 569 17.40 -23.16 10.95
N GLY A 570 16.07 -23.08 11.16
CA GLY A 570 15.37 -23.79 12.24
C GLY A 570 15.77 -23.32 13.65
N ARG A 571 16.39 -22.13 13.78
CA ARG A 571 16.77 -21.58 15.08
C ARG A 571 15.60 -20.80 15.69
N GLU A 572 15.43 -20.96 16.99
CA GLU A 572 14.54 -20.08 17.73
C GLU A 572 15.22 -18.72 17.92
N VAL A 573 14.50 -17.65 17.58
CA VAL A 573 14.88 -16.26 17.91
C VAL A 573 13.76 -15.63 18.73
N PRO A 574 14.08 -14.74 19.66
CA PRO A 574 13.07 -14.04 20.43
C PRO A 574 12.04 -13.37 19.50
N ARG A 575 10.78 -13.57 19.79
CA ARG A 575 9.67 -12.82 19.17
C ARG A 575 9.43 -11.55 19.97
N SER A 576 8.79 -10.56 19.36
CA SER A 576 8.32 -9.40 20.10
C SER A 576 7.40 -9.84 21.24
N PRO A 577 7.50 -9.22 22.43
CA PRO A 577 6.63 -9.56 23.54
C PRO A 577 5.16 -9.36 23.19
N VAL A 578 4.34 -10.33 23.55
CA VAL A 578 2.89 -10.30 23.29
C VAL A 578 2.14 -10.25 24.60
N PHE A 579 1.14 -9.37 24.67
CA PHE A 579 0.22 -9.32 25.79
C PHE A 579 -0.45 -10.69 26.00
N SER A 580 -0.43 -11.16 27.23
CA SER A 580 -0.95 -12.49 27.59
C SER A 580 -2.13 -12.38 28.58
N LEU A 581 -2.01 -11.54 29.60
CA LEU A 581 -3.02 -11.45 30.66
C LEU A 581 -2.96 -10.10 31.36
N VAL A 582 -4.11 -9.59 31.75
CA VAL A 582 -4.22 -8.49 32.69
C VAL A 582 -4.99 -8.92 33.93
N THR A 583 -4.49 -8.55 35.10
CA THR A 583 -5.18 -8.78 36.38
C THR A 583 -5.24 -7.50 37.18
N PHE A 584 -6.35 -7.33 37.90
CA PHE A 584 -6.57 -6.20 38.80
C PHE A 584 -6.53 -6.67 40.25
N SER A 585 -5.84 -5.93 41.11
CA SER A 585 -5.80 -6.18 42.55
C SER A 585 -5.77 -4.83 43.28
N GLY A 586 -6.93 -4.39 43.79
CA GLY A 586 -7.09 -3.03 44.30
C GLY A 586 -6.80 -1.99 43.21
N ASN A 587 -5.87 -1.07 43.47
CA ASN A 587 -5.44 -0.05 42.50
C ASN A 587 -4.25 -0.48 41.64
N VAL A 588 -3.90 -1.76 41.64
CA VAL A 588 -2.75 -2.28 40.90
C VAL A 588 -3.22 -3.07 39.69
N LEU A 589 -2.77 -2.63 38.51
CA LEU A 589 -2.91 -3.34 37.25
C LEU A 589 -1.62 -4.14 37.02
N ARG A 590 -1.74 -5.46 36.83
CA ARG A 590 -0.63 -6.32 36.41
C ARG A 590 -0.85 -6.78 35.01
N ILE A 591 0.09 -6.49 34.13
CA ILE A 591 0.12 -6.93 32.74
C ILE A 591 1.19 -8.01 32.60
N ARG A 592 0.81 -9.18 32.08
CA ARG A 592 1.73 -10.25 31.74
C ARG A 592 1.97 -10.24 30.24
N PHE A 593 3.23 -10.40 29.86
CA PHE A 593 3.64 -10.62 28.48
C PHE A 593 4.26 -11.99 28.33
N GLU A 594 3.97 -12.65 27.21
CA GLU A 594 4.75 -13.79 26.74
C GLU A 594 6.01 -13.25 26.06
N THR A 595 7.17 -13.72 26.48
CA THR A 595 8.46 -13.18 26.02
C THR A 595 9.34 -14.22 25.32
N TRP A 596 8.81 -15.44 25.11
CA TRP A 596 9.53 -16.56 24.48
C TRP A 596 10.94 -16.76 25.03
N GLY A 597 11.11 -16.71 26.34
CA GLY A 597 12.41 -16.82 27.01
C GLY A 597 13.27 -15.56 26.98
N GLY A 598 12.82 -14.50 26.31
CA GLY A 598 13.45 -13.19 26.32
C GLY A 598 13.18 -12.40 27.60
N ARG A 599 13.84 -11.24 27.72
CA ARG A 599 13.65 -10.31 28.83
C ARG A 599 12.99 -9.03 28.33
N LEU A 600 11.94 -8.57 29.03
CA LEU A 600 11.37 -7.24 28.78
C LEU A 600 12.41 -6.15 29.09
N VAL A 601 12.64 -5.28 28.13
CA VAL A 601 13.49 -4.11 28.26
C VAL A 601 12.66 -2.87 27.97
N PHE A 602 12.58 -1.96 28.91
CA PHE A 602 11.94 -0.66 28.72
C PHE A 602 12.98 0.34 28.23
N GLN A 603 12.69 1.00 27.12
CA GLN A 603 13.62 1.97 26.52
C GLN A 603 13.70 3.27 27.32
N ASP A 604 12.65 3.62 28.05
CA ASP A 604 12.67 4.72 28.97
C ASP A 604 11.94 4.37 30.29
N ARG A 605 12.40 4.96 31.40
CA ARG A 605 11.78 4.78 32.73
C ARG A 605 10.48 5.57 32.91
N LYS A 606 10.07 6.38 31.91
CA LYS A 606 8.87 7.22 31.94
C LYS A 606 7.68 6.58 31.20
N SER A 607 7.93 5.53 30.42
CA SER A 607 6.88 4.76 29.74
C SER A 607 6.22 3.76 30.70
N VAL A 608 5.91 4.19 31.91
CA VAL A 608 5.00 3.45 32.77
C VAL A 608 3.60 3.94 32.45
N VAL A 609 2.83 3.09 31.81
CA VAL A 609 1.39 3.29 31.55
C VAL A 609 0.65 3.43 32.86
#